data_1df32276a85da85520c4d3d468143423
#
_entry.id   1df32276a85da85520c4d3d468143423
#
_cell.length_a   1.000
_cell.length_b   1.000
_cell.length_c   1.000
_cell.angle_alpha   90.00
_cell.angle_beta   90.00
_cell.angle_gamma   90.00
#
_symmetry.space_group_name_H-M   'P 1'
#
loop_
_entity.id
_entity.type
_entity.pdbx_description
1 polymer ?
#
loop_
_entity_poly.entity_id
_entity_poly.type
_entity_poly.pdbx_seq_one_letter_code
_entity_poly.pdbx_strand_id
1 'polypeptide(L)'
;MFSFSDNHKSIKEINTMFSSGSLIVDESYQRRSVWGEKDKIRLIETILLKLVIPEVFFWKAETDPETGESVTHIVDGQQRIKAISSFIDNDYKLKSQYLLDEEIKEKYGNKFFKDLDPEVKTAFWNYRLMIIEISQESTKEEIVQVFRRLNLTDFNLNDQEKRNSISGDFAALARDLSENEIWEEKHLFNNTDIKRMKDVEFCGTLILLYRQGIIDQTDQKPLNQAYEDLQTGYTDAENDKQHICDAIIELRKFIEDDEILKFVKRKAQLYTVFSVIFYLQREDENVTDVHVKKKK
;
A
#
# COMPACT_ATOMS: atom_id res chain seq x y z
N MET A 1 4.64 -12.03 26.92
CA MET A 1 3.16 -11.86 27.08
C MET A 1 2.80 -10.50 26.49
N PHE A 2 1.90 -10.45 25.52
CA PHE A 2 1.47 -9.21 24.89
C PHE A 2 0.93 -8.23 25.93
N SER A 3 1.46 -7.03 25.96
CA SER A 3 1.02 -5.95 26.86
C SER A 3 1.04 -4.61 26.14
N PHE A 4 0.23 -3.68 26.61
CA PHE A 4 0.14 -2.33 26.06
C PHE A 4 -0.19 -1.33 27.17
N SER A 5 0.08 -0.06 26.90
CA SER A 5 -0.31 1.07 27.75
C SER A 5 -0.92 2.15 26.87
N ASP A 6 -1.78 3.00 27.45
CA ASP A 6 -2.30 4.19 26.82
C ASP A 6 -1.46 5.41 27.16
N ASN A 7 -1.33 6.29 26.22
CA ASN A 7 -0.62 7.57 26.35
C ASN A 7 -1.28 8.62 25.47
N HIS A 8 -0.94 9.88 25.68
CA HIS A 8 -1.43 10.98 24.86
C HIS A 8 -0.24 11.82 24.38
N LYS A 9 -0.11 11.95 23.06
CA LYS A 9 0.92 12.80 22.43
C LYS A 9 0.24 13.91 21.62
N SER A 10 0.78 15.12 21.69
CA SER A 10 0.35 16.21 20.84
C SER A 10 0.76 15.99 19.38
N ILE A 11 0.05 16.63 18.46
CA ILE A 11 0.44 16.65 17.03
C ILE A 11 1.90 17.11 16.90
N LYS A 12 2.34 18.11 17.70
CA LYS A 12 3.72 18.58 17.68
C LYS A 12 4.73 17.47 18.00
N GLU A 13 4.48 16.70 19.04
CA GLU A 13 5.35 15.59 19.45
C GLU A 13 5.42 14.51 18.37
N ILE A 14 4.25 14.08 17.86
CA ILE A 14 4.15 13.04 16.82
C ILE A 14 4.82 13.49 15.52
N ASN A 15 4.57 14.74 15.09
CA ASN A 15 5.17 15.27 13.86
C ASN A 15 6.68 15.40 14.00
N THR A 16 7.18 15.76 15.18
CA THR A 16 8.63 15.81 15.45
C THR A 16 9.23 14.41 15.33
N MET A 17 8.62 13.39 15.94
CA MET A 17 9.07 12.00 15.83
C MET A 17 9.04 11.48 14.39
N PHE A 18 7.98 11.82 13.64
CA PHE A 18 7.81 11.39 12.26
C PHE A 18 8.83 12.06 11.32
N SER A 19 9.04 13.36 11.47
CA SER A 19 9.99 14.13 10.66
C SER A 19 11.46 13.78 10.97
N SER A 20 11.77 13.37 12.21
CA SER A 20 13.12 12.93 12.58
C SER A 20 13.45 11.49 12.20
N GLY A 21 12.44 10.72 11.73
CA GLY A 21 12.63 9.30 11.44
C GLY A 21 12.61 8.38 12.68
N SER A 22 12.37 8.92 13.89
CA SER A 22 12.20 8.09 15.10
C SER A 22 10.82 7.43 15.19
N LEU A 23 9.86 7.86 14.36
CA LEU A 23 8.58 7.22 14.15
C LEU A 23 8.44 6.88 12.66
N ILE A 24 8.34 5.60 12.33
CA ILE A 24 8.31 5.11 10.95
C ILE A 24 7.09 4.23 10.65
N VAL A 25 6.79 4.10 9.38
CA VAL A 25 5.81 3.14 8.86
C VAL A 25 6.56 1.89 8.41
N ASP A 26 6.20 0.72 8.94
CA ASP A 26 6.74 -0.55 8.46
C ASP A 26 5.90 -1.04 7.27
N GLU A 27 6.47 -0.91 6.08
CA GLU A 27 5.80 -1.27 4.82
C GLU A 27 5.68 -2.79 4.61
N SER A 28 6.36 -3.60 5.44
CA SER A 28 6.37 -5.07 5.29
C SER A 28 4.99 -5.70 5.54
N TYR A 29 4.13 -5.07 6.35
CA TYR A 29 2.78 -5.57 6.66
C TYR A 29 1.68 -4.50 6.52
N GLN A 30 2.05 -3.24 6.25
CA GLN A 30 1.08 -2.17 6.10
C GLN A 30 0.72 -1.96 4.62
N ARG A 31 -0.52 -1.55 4.38
CA ARG A 31 -1.00 -1.24 3.04
C ARG A 31 -0.48 0.11 2.55
N ARG A 32 -0.39 0.25 1.22
CA ARG A 32 -0.18 1.55 0.59
C ARG A 32 -1.28 2.54 1.00
N SER A 33 -0.97 3.85 1.00
CA SER A 33 -1.94 4.88 1.37
C SER A 33 -3.20 4.78 0.52
N VAL A 34 -4.35 4.51 1.17
CA VAL A 34 -5.65 4.40 0.50
C VAL A 34 -6.50 5.66 0.64
N TRP A 35 -6.14 6.57 1.56
CA TRP A 35 -6.90 7.79 1.78
C TRP A 35 -6.79 8.76 0.60
N GLY A 36 -7.95 9.13 0.07
CA GLY A 36 -8.06 10.22 -0.89
C GLY A 36 -7.96 11.58 -0.20
N GLU A 37 -7.91 12.64 -1.00
CA GLU A 37 -7.85 14.01 -0.49
C GLU A 37 -9.05 14.37 0.41
N LYS A 38 -10.23 13.86 0.07
CA LYS A 38 -11.45 14.01 0.87
C LYS A 38 -11.29 13.48 2.28
N ASP A 39 -10.70 12.30 2.44
CA ASP A 39 -10.54 11.66 3.75
C ASP A 39 -9.54 12.43 4.62
N LYS A 40 -8.44 12.88 4.01
CA LYS A 40 -7.44 13.74 4.66
C LYS A 40 -8.05 15.04 5.17
N ILE A 41 -8.81 15.74 4.31
CA ILE A 41 -9.45 17.02 4.66
C ILE A 41 -10.46 16.84 5.80
N ARG A 42 -11.26 15.78 5.79
CA ARG A 42 -12.21 15.48 6.85
C ARG A 42 -11.55 15.17 8.19
N LEU A 43 -10.40 14.52 8.19
CA LEU A 43 -9.62 14.36 9.41
C LEU A 43 -9.15 15.71 9.96
N ILE A 44 -8.61 16.59 9.10
CA ILE A 44 -8.16 17.93 9.55
C ILE A 44 -9.34 18.75 10.09
N GLU A 45 -10.48 18.70 9.42
CA GLU A 45 -11.72 19.33 9.90
C GLU A 45 -12.10 18.84 11.30
N THR A 46 -12.06 17.51 11.54
CA THR A 46 -12.33 16.90 12.84
C THR A 46 -11.39 17.44 13.93
N ILE A 47 -10.11 17.62 13.61
CA ILE A 47 -9.11 18.19 14.53
C ILE A 47 -9.39 19.68 14.79
N LEU A 48 -9.71 20.46 13.77
CA LEU A 48 -10.05 21.89 13.90
C LEU A 48 -11.30 22.09 14.76
N LEU A 49 -12.28 21.20 14.67
CA LEU A 49 -13.47 21.15 15.51
C LEU A 49 -13.19 20.62 16.92
N LYS A 50 -11.95 20.18 17.22
CA LYS A 50 -11.55 19.58 18.50
C LYS A 50 -12.36 18.33 18.87
N LEU A 51 -12.88 17.62 17.88
CA LEU A 51 -13.58 16.36 18.05
C LEU A 51 -12.60 15.21 18.24
N VAL A 52 -13.09 14.07 18.76
CA VAL A 52 -12.27 12.88 18.98
C VAL A 52 -11.99 12.17 17.66
N ILE A 53 -10.75 11.75 17.47
CA ILE A 53 -10.33 10.85 16.39
C ILE A 53 -9.94 9.50 16.97
N PRO A 54 -10.02 8.39 16.20
CA PRO A 54 -9.62 7.08 16.67
C PRO A 54 -8.15 7.06 17.13
N GLU A 55 -7.86 6.19 18.09
CA GLU A 55 -6.53 5.99 18.65
C GLU A 55 -5.51 5.50 17.61
N VAL A 56 -4.24 5.78 17.85
CA VAL A 56 -3.11 5.36 17.02
C VAL A 56 -2.29 4.32 17.79
N PHE A 57 -1.86 3.27 17.11
CA PHE A 57 -1.10 2.19 17.71
C PHE A 57 0.37 2.29 17.35
N PHE A 58 1.22 2.35 18.36
CA PHE A 58 2.67 2.40 18.23
C PHE A 58 3.29 1.13 18.83
N TRP A 59 4.36 0.68 18.21
CA TRP A 59 5.22 -0.36 18.74
C TRP A 59 6.66 0.14 18.77
N LYS A 60 7.24 0.19 19.97
CA LYS A 60 8.62 0.55 20.15
C LYS A 60 9.50 -0.65 19.82
N ALA A 61 10.27 -0.59 18.71
CA ALA A 61 11.22 -1.63 18.35
C ALA A 61 12.40 -1.69 19.33
N GLU A 62 13.33 -2.62 19.09
CA GLU A 62 14.52 -2.75 19.89
C GLU A 62 15.31 -1.44 19.94
N THR A 63 15.89 -1.16 21.10
CA THR A 63 16.77 -0.02 21.28
C THR A 63 18.17 -0.41 20.83
N ASP A 64 18.78 0.39 19.99
CA ASP A 64 20.17 0.23 19.59
C ASP A 64 21.08 0.33 20.85
N PRO A 65 21.81 -0.72 21.19
CA PRO A 65 22.63 -0.72 22.41
C PRO A 65 23.82 0.25 22.37
N GLU A 66 24.26 0.64 21.18
CA GLU A 66 25.39 1.54 21.00
C GLU A 66 24.98 3.03 21.12
N THR A 67 23.82 3.38 20.52
CA THR A 67 23.37 4.78 20.46
C THR A 67 22.30 5.09 21.49
N GLY A 68 21.64 4.09 22.05
CA GLY A 68 20.47 4.27 22.92
C GLY A 68 19.22 4.71 22.16
N GLU A 69 19.30 4.85 20.84
CA GLU A 69 18.16 5.23 20.01
C GLU A 69 17.21 4.05 19.81
N SER A 70 15.94 4.34 19.77
CA SER A 70 14.91 3.35 19.45
C SER A 70 13.95 3.89 18.41
N VAL A 71 13.65 3.05 17.42
CA VAL A 71 12.68 3.35 16.38
C VAL A 71 11.31 2.90 16.84
N THR A 72 10.32 3.75 16.68
CA THR A 72 8.93 3.44 16.94
C THR A 72 8.21 3.17 15.62
N HIS A 73 7.52 2.04 15.53
CA HIS A 73 6.73 1.69 14.36
C HIS A 73 5.26 2.09 14.56
N ILE A 74 4.65 2.65 13.53
CA ILE A 74 3.21 2.87 13.50
C ILE A 74 2.56 1.54 13.14
N VAL A 75 1.81 0.94 14.04
CA VAL A 75 1.07 -0.30 13.80
C VAL A 75 -0.28 -0.01 13.15
N ASP A 76 -1.02 0.99 13.67
CA ASP A 76 -2.22 1.54 13.03
C ASP A 76 -2.26 3.06 13.16
N GLY A 77 -2.97 3.72 12.26
CA GLY A 77 -3.10 5.18 12.21
C GLY A 77 -2.13 5.88 11.25
N GLN A 78 -1.37 5.14 10.42
CA GLN A 78 -0.44 5.73 9.46
C GLN A 78 -1.09 6.76 8.53
N GLN A 79 -2.32 6.51 8.07
CA GLN A 79 -3.06 7.42 7.19
C GLN A 79 -3.34 8.75 7.90
N ARG A 80 -3.68 8.68 9.19
CA ARG A 80 -3.95 9.85 10.04
C ARG A 80 -2.67 10.67 10.22
N ILE A 81 -1.56 10.02 10.58
CA ILE A 81 -0.28 10.71 10.78
C ILE A 81 0.23 11.32 9.47
N LYS A 82 0.22 10.56 8.36
CA LYS A 82 0.61 11.08 7.04
C LYS A 82 -0.27 12.25 6.60
N ALA A 83 -1.58 12.21 6.83
CA ALA A 83 -2.49 13.30 6.49
C ALA A 83 -2.20 14.57 7.30
N ILE A 84 -1.93 14.43 8.61
CA ILE A 84 -1.57 15.54 9.48
C ILE A 84 -0.23 16.15 9.05
N SER A 85 0.81 15.32 8.84
CA SER A 85 2.13 15.80 8.41
C SER A 85 2.07 16.51 7.05
N SER A 86 1.46 15.90 6.04
CA SER A 86 1.29 16.52 4.71
C SER A 86 0.50 17.84 4.75
N PHE A 87 -0.45 18.00 5.68
CA PHE A 87 -1.15 19.28 5.85
C PHE A 87 -0.22 20.34 6.44
N ILE A 88 0.55 20.00 7.46
CA ILE A 88 1.57 20.87 8.08
C ILE A 88 2.60 21.32 7.05
N ASP A 89 3.03 20.41 6.17
CA ASP A 89 4.01 20.64 5.10
C ASP A 89 3.40 21.46 3.93
N ASN A 90 2.10 21.75 3.98
CA ASN A 90 1.35 22.47 2.95
C ASN A 90 1.24 21.74 1.61
N ASP A 91 1.21 20.41 1.61
CA ASP A 91 1.06 19.60 0.40
C ASP A 91 -0.36 19.68 -0.17
N TYR A 92 -1.35 20.00 0.66
CA TYR A 92 -2.73 20.18 0.23
C TYR A 92 -3.46 21.25 1.06
N LYS A 93 -4.53 21.78 0.47
CA LYS A 93 -5.42 22.78 1.10
C LYS A 93 -6.75 22.16 1.50
N LEU A 94 -7.47 22.80 2.42
CA LEU A 94 -8.80 22.41 2.87
C LEU A 94 -9.85 22.74 1.80
N LYS A 95 -9.95 21.95 0.71
CA LYS A 95 -10.94 22.20 -0.35
C LYS A 95 -12.36 22.27 0.23
N SER A 96 -13.03 23.40 0.04
CA SER A 96 -14.35 23.69 0.59
C SER A 96 -15.40 22.62 0.27
N GLN A 97 -15.31 21.99 -0.90
CA GLN A 97 -16.23 20.94 -1.34
C GLN A 97 -16.17 19.64 -0.50
N TYR A 98 -15.11 19.44 0.29
CA TYR A 98 -14.92 18.25 1.14
C TYR A 98 -15.17 18.50 2.61
N LEU A 99 -15.27 19.78 3.01
CA LEU A 99 -15.62 20.20 4.36
C LEU A 99 -17.13 20.01 4.59
N LEU A 100 -17.48 19.55 5.79
CA LEU A 100 -18.87 19.28 6.20
C LEU A 100 -19.43 20.40 7.09
N ASP A 101 -18.60 21.00 7.93
CA ASP A 101 -18.97 22.05 8.84
C ASP A 101 -18.94 23.42 8.14
N GLU A 102 -20.07 24.13 8.14
CA GLU A 102 -20.18 25.39 7.40
C GLU A 102 -19.33 26.51 8.01
N GLU A 103 -19.11 26.53 9.33
CA GLU A 103 -18.24 27.54 9.97
C GLU A 103 -16.76 27.31 9.60
N ILE A 104 -16.31 26.07 9.65
CA ILE A 104 -14.95 25.68 9.20
C ILE A 104 -14.77 25.97 7.71
N LYS A 105 -15.77 25.69 6.91
CA LYS A 105 -15.77 25.93 5.47
C LYS A 105 -15.67 27.41 5.12
N GLU A 106 -16.44 28.25 5.81
CA GLU A 106 -16.40 29.70 5.62
C GLU A 106 -15.06 30.30 6.05
N LYS A 107 -14.52 29.90 7.21
CA LYS A 107 -13.29 30.47 7.78
C LYS A 107 -12.02 29.93 7.16
N TYR A 108 -11.97 28.62 6.86
CA TYR A 108 -10.73 27.91 6.49
C TYR A 108 -10.80 27.20 5.14
N GLY A 109 -11.92 27.25 4.45
CA GLY A 109 -12.07 26.69 3.11
C GLY A 109 -11.02 27.20 2.14
N ASN A 110 -10.40 26.29 1.39
CA ASN A 110 -9.32 26.52 0.43
C ASN A 110 -8.00 27.08 1.01
N LYS A 111 -7.81 27.09 2.33
CA LYS A 111 -6.57 27.48 3.00
C LYS A 111 -5.61 26.29 3.16
N PHE A 112 -4.31 26.59 3.10
CA PHE A 112 -3.23 25.69 3.53
C PHE A 112 -3.00 25.89 5.04
N PHE A 113 -2.21 25.01 5.66
CA PHE A 113 -1.85 25.17 7.07
C PHE A 113 -1.16 26.51 7.35
N LYS A 114 -0.26 26.95 6.47
CA LYS A 114 0.44 28.24 6.59
C LYS A 114 -0.51 29.45 6.62
N ASP A 115 -1.69 29.32 6.02
CA ASP A 115 -2.68 30.41 5.89
C ASP A 115 -3.67 30.48 7.07
N LEU A 116 -3.58 29.54 8.02
CA LEU A 116 -4.41 29.51 9.23
C LEU A 116 -3.94 30.59 10.22
N ASP A 117 -4.87 31.07 11.04
CA ASP A 117 -4.59 32.03 12.10
C ASP A 117 -3.63 31.45 13.16
N PRO A 118 -2.75 32.26 13.77
CA PRO A 118 -1.77 31.79 14.77
C PRO A 118 -2.40 31.03 15.94
N GLU A 119 -3.55 31.43 16.41
CA GLU A 119 -4.27 30.76 17.50
C GLU A 119 -4.76 29.38 17.07
N VAL A 120 -5.25 29.25 15.84
CA VAL A 120 -5.71 27.98 15.28
C VAL A 120 -4.53 27.03 15.07
N LYS A 121 -3.41 27.52 14.57
CA LYS A 121 -2.16 26.74 14.47
C LYS A 121 -1.70 26.26 15.84
N THR A 122 -1.74 27.11 16.84
CA THR A 122 -1.37 26.75 18.23
C THR A 122 -2.32 25.67 18.76
N ALA A 123 -3.62 25.81 18.57
CA ALA A 123 -4.59 24.79 18.98
C ALA A 123 -4.38 23.47 18.23
N PHE A 124 -4.10 23.53 16.94
CA PHE A 124 -3.80 22.35 16.12
C PHE A 124 -2.54 21.62 16.60
N TRP A 125 -1.45 22.33 16.87
CA TRP A 125 -0.22 21.73 17.41
C TRP A 125 -0.42 21.06 18.78
N ASN A 126 -1.28 21.63 19.61
CA ASN A 126 -1.59 21.13 20.95
C ASN A 126 -2.69 20.07 20.98
N TYR A 127 -3.35 19.79 19.84
CA TYR A 127 -4.34 18.72 19.78
C TYR A 127 -3.67 17.39 20.11
N ARG A 128 -4.27 16.62 21.03
CA ARG A 128 -3.69 15.37 21.56
C ARG A 128 -4.38 14.16 20.95
N LEU A 129 -3.56 13.26 20.44
CA LEU A 129 -3.97 11.94 19.96
C LEU A 129 -3.80 10.92 21.10
N MET A 130 -4.77 10.02 21.21
CA MET A 130 -4.63 8.84 22.06
C MET A 130 -3.70 7.84 21.36
N ILE A 131 -2.64 7.43 22.05
CA ILE A 131 -1.66 6.49 21.56
C ILE A 131 -1.74 5.22 22.38
N ILE A 132 -1.92 4.08 21.75
CA ILE A 132 -1.76 2.77 22.37
C ILE A 132 -0.33 2.31 22.09
N GLU A 133 0.50 2.31 23.12
CA GLU A 133 1.90 1.89 23.04
C GLU A 133 2.01 0.40 23.36
N ILE A 134 2.37 -0.41 22.36
CA ILE A 134 2.56 -1.86 22.51
C ILE A 134 3.96 -2.10 23.08
N SER A 135 4.06 -3.03 24.03
CA SER A 135 5.31 -3.39 24.70
C SER A 135 6.41 -3.76 23.71
N GLN A 136 7.63 -3.33 24.00
CA GLN A 136 8.82 -3.71 23.28
C GLN A 136 9.12 -5.22 23.29
N GLU A 137 8.60 -5.95 24.30
CA GLU A 137 8.73 -7.41 24.41
C GLU A 137 7.86 -8.17 23.42
N SER A 138 6.92 -7.48 22.72
CA SER A 138 6.05 -8.12 21.74
C SER A 138 6.83 -8.48 20.49
N THR A 139 6.60 -9.69 19.98
CA THR A 139 7.25 -10.14 18.74
C THR A 139 6.61 -9.51 17.49
N LYS A 140 7.33 -9.52 16.38
CA LYS A 140 6.82 -9.01 15.11
C LYS A 140 5.56 -9.77 14.67
N GLU A 141 5.49 -11.07 14.93
CA GLU A 141 4.33 -11.91 14.63
C GLU A 141 3.10 -11.48 15.42
N GLU A 142 3.28 -11.17 16.72
CA GLU A 142 2.20 -10.63 17.57
C GLU A 142 1.72 -9.28 17.05
N ILE A 143 2.64 -8.40 16.63
CA ILE A 143 2.29 -7.10 16.03
C ILE A 143 1.49 -7.27 14.74
N VAL A 144 1.90 -8.18 13.84
CA VAL A 144 1.16 -8.48 12.61
C VAL A 144 -0.24 -9.00 12.93
N GLN A 145 -0.40 -9.84 13.96
CA GLN A 145 -1.72 -10.30 14.40
C GLN A 145 -2.60 -9.16 14.93
N VAL A 146 -2.03 -8.24 15.71
CA VAL A 146 -2.75 -7.06 16.21
C VAL A 146 -3.21 -6.21 15.03
N PHE A 147 -2.29 -5.88 14.12
CA PHE A 147 -2.61 -5.12 12.91
C PHE A 147 -3.76 -5.75 12.11
N ARG A 148 -3.71 -7.07 11.90
CA ARG A 148 -4.79 -7.79 11.21
C ARG A 148 -6.13 -7.64 11.93
N ARG A 149 -6.16 -7.74 13.26
CA ARG A 149 -7.39 -7.64 14.08
C ARG A 149 -7.96 -6.23 14.07
N LEU A 150 -7.13 -5.19 14.19
CA LEU A 150 -7.54 -3.79 14.11
C LEU A 150 -8.20 -3.49 12.76
N ASN A 151 -7.62 -4.00 11.67
CA ASN A 151 -8.16 -3.78 10.32
C ASN A 151 -9.40 -4.62 9.99
N LEU A 152 -9.76 -5.64 10.80
CA LEU A 152 -10.99 -6.42 10.60
C LEU A 152 -12.26 -5.63 10.92
N THR A 153 -12.18 -4.58 11.72
CA THR A 153 -13.34 -3.82 12.20
C THR A 153 -13.69 -2.61 11.33
N ASP A 154 -12.72 -2.02 10.62
CA ASP A 154 -12.92 -0.72 9.96
C ASP A 154 -13.07 -0.75 8.43
N PHE A 155 -12.48 -1.71 7.74
CA PHE A 155 -12.64 -1.89 6.28
C PHE A 155 -12.33 -3.35 5.93
N ASN A 156 -13.16 -3.96 5.10
CA ASN A 156 -12.85 -5.26 4.51
C ASN A 156 -11.52 -5.15 3.73
N LEU A 157 -10.43 -5.61 4.34
CA LEU A 157 -9.19 -5.84 3.61
C LEU A 157 -9.52 -6.77 2.44
N ASN A 158 -9.10 -6.40 1.24
CA ASN A 158 -9.15 -7.35 0.15
C ASN A 158 -8.13 -8.49 0.42
N ASP A 159 -8.26 -9.60 -0.29
CA ASP A 159 -7.42 -10.77 -0.03
C ASP A 159 -5.93 -10.47 -0.26
N GLN A 160 -5.59 -9.55 -1.17
CA GLN A 160 -4.20 -9.14 -1.38
C GLN A 160 -3.66 -8.26 -0.23
N GLU A 161 -4.47 -7.38 0.34
CA GLU A 161 -4.08 -6.61 1.52
C GLU A 161 -3.82 -7.51 2.73
N LYS A 162 -4.56 -8.62 2.86
CA LYS A 162 -4.28 -9.66 3.87
C LYS A 162 -2.95 -10.38 3.59
N ARG A 163 -2.72 -10.79 2.33
CA ARG A 163 -1.47 -11.43 1.90
C ARG A 163 -0.25 -10.54 2.08
N ASN A 164 -0.39 -9.23 1.90
CA ASN A 164 0.72 -8.28 2.08
C ASN A 164 1.30 -8.28 3.51
N SER A 165 0.51 -8.72 4.50
CA SER A 165 1.01 -8.91 5.87
C SER A 165 1.82 -10.20 6.06
N ILE A 166 1.91 -11.05 5.03
CA ILE A 166 2.77 -12.24 5.01
C ILE A 166 4.10 -11.81 4.41
N SER A 167 5.16 -11.80 5.20
CA SER A 167 6.52 -11.63 4.71
C SER A 167 7.03 -12.97 4.15
N GLY A 168 7.81 -12.92 3.08
CA GLY A 168 8.41 -14.14 2.51
C GLY A 168 8.88 -13.94 1.08
N ASP A 169 9.57 -14.94 0.55
CA ASP A 169 10.24 -14.87 -0.75
C ASP A 169 9.23 -14.65 -1.89
N PHE A 170 8.08 -15.35 -1.86
CA PHE A 170 7.03 -15.16 -2.86
C PHE A 170 6.44 -13.74 -2.82
N ALA A 171 6.18 -13.23 -1.61
CA ALA A 171 5.66 -11.89 -1.43
C ALA A 171 6.66 -10.82 -1.90
N ALA A 172 7.95 -11.04 -1.65
CA ALA A 172 9.02 -10.17 -2.12
C ALA A 172 9.10 -10.13 -3.65
N LEU A 173 9.07 -11.30 -4.30
CA LEU A 173 9.08 -11.39 -5.76
C LEU A 173 7.83 -10.73 -6.39
N ALA A 174 6.65 -10.98 -5.85
CA ALA A 174 5.42 -10.36 -6.37
C ALA A 174 5.44 -8.83 -6.26
N ARG A 175 6.01 -8.28 -5.18
CA ARG A 175 6.22 -6.83 -5.01
C ARG A 175 7.24 -6.27 -5.99
N ASP A 176 8.39 -6.91 -6.11
CA ASP A 176 9.45 -6.51 -7.03
C ASP A 176 8.94 -6.45 -8.48
N LEU A 177 8.22 -7.48 -8.94
CA LEU A 177 7.58 -7.49 -10.25
C LEU A 177 6.53 -6.38 -10.42
N SER A 178 5.83 -5.99 -9.34
CA SER A 178 4.83 -4.91 -9.38
C SER A 178 5.44 -3.52 -9.52
N GLU A 179 6.76 -3.37 -9.31
CA GLU A 179 7.50 -2.12 -9.47
C GLU A 179 8.02 -1.92 -10.91
N ASN A 180 7.76 -2.87 -11.82
CA ASN A 180 8.18 -2.73 -13.20
C ASN A 180 7.50 -1.51 -13.87
N GLU A 181 8.32 -0.68 -14.52
CA GLU A 181 7.91 0.61 -15.12
C GLU A 181 6.75 0.49 -16.11
N ILE A 182 6.59 -0.65 -16.78
CA ILE A 182 5.54 -0.85 -17.79
C ILE A 182 4.13 -0.65 -17.23
N TRP A 183 3.93 -0.99 -15.95
CA TRP A 183 2.62 -0.87 -15.30
C TRP A 183 2.17 0.58 -15.22
N GLU A 184 3.08 1.48 -14.87
CA GLU A 184 2.85 2.92 -14.79
C GLU A 184 2.88 3.57 -16.16
N GLU A 185 3.92 3.32 -16.97
CA GLU A 185 4.13 3.89 -18.30
C GLU A 185 2.94 3.68 -19.24
N LYS A 186 2.38 2.47 -19.23
CA LYS A 186 1.23 2.10 -20.08
C LYS A 186 -0.13 2.22 -19.37
N HIS A 187 -0.13 2.72 -18.12
CA HIS A 187 -1.34 2.85 -17.31
C HIS A 187 -2.17 1.56 -17.25
N LEU A 188 -1.50 0.41 -17.06
CA LEU A 188 -2.14 -0.89 -16.98
C LEU A 188 -2.90 -1.10 -15.66
N PHE A 189 -2.52 -0.38 -14.61
CA PHE A 189 -3.22 -0.30 -13.34
C PHE A 189 -3.61 1.15 -13.05
N ASN A 190 -4.83 1.36 -12.60
CA ASN A 190 -5.26 2.68 -12.17
C ASN A 190 -4.85 2.95 -10.70
N ASN A 191 -4.95 4.21 -10.26
CA ASN A 191 -4.57 4.59 -8.89
C ASN A 191 -5.34 3.82 -7.80
N THR A 192 -6.56 3.37 -8.06
CA THR A 192 -7.34 2.57 -7.12
C THR A 192 -6.82 1.14 -7.08
N ASP A 193 -6.44 0.56 -8.22
CA ASP A 193 -5.82 -0.76 -8.29
C ASP A 193 -4.51 -0.78 -7.48
N ILE A 194 -3.63 0.22 -7.70
CA ILE A 194 -2.35 0.35 -7.00
C ILE A 194 -2.56 0.51 -5.49
N LYS A 195 -3.50 1.38 -5.07
CA LYS A 195 -3.83 1.57 -3.66
C LYS A 195 -4.34 0.28 -2.98
N ARG A 196 -5.03 -0.57 -3.73
CA ARG A 196 -5.58 -1.85 -3.30
C ARG A 196 -4.64 -3.02 -3.57
N MET A 197 -3.39 -2.75 -3.97
CA MET A 197 -2.36 -3.75 -4.26
C MET A 197 -2.79 -4.79 -5.32
N LYS A 198 -3.65 -4.38 -6.26
CA LYS A 198 -4.10 -5.25 -7.37
C LYS A 198 -2.99 -5.50 -8.40
N ASP A 199 -2.01 -4.62 -8.48
CA ASP A 199 -0.77 -4.79 -9.21
C ASP A 199 0.09 -5.92 -8.62
N VAL A 200 0.25 -5.95 -7.30
CA VAL A 200 0.96 -7.03 -6.58
C VAL A 200 0.21 -8.36 -6.69
N GLU A 201 -1.14 -8.33 -6.53
CA GLU A 201 -1.98 -9.52 -6.73
C GLU A 201 -1.82 -10.10 -8.13
N PHE A 202 -1.83 -9.25 -9.15
CA PHE A 202 -1.66 -9.67 -10.53
C PHE A 202 -0.26 -10.28 -10.76
N CYS A 203 0.79 -9.66 -10.24
CA CYS A 203 2.15 -10.20 -10.33
C CYS A 203 2.27 -11.58 -9.64
N GLY A 204 1.67 -11.75 -8.46
CA GLY A 204 1.58 -13.07 -7.82
C GLY A 204 0.84 -14.10 -8.69
N THR A 205 -0.22 -13.66 -9.38
CA THR A 205 -0.95 -14.52 -10.33
C THR A 205 -0.10 -14.87 -11.57
N LEU A 206 0.77 -13.96 -12.03
CA LEU A 206 1.72 -14.26 -13.12
C LEU A 206 2.77 -15.29 -12.70
N ILE A 207 3.26 -15.24 -11.47
CA ILE A 207 4.18 -16.26 -10.95
C ILE A 207 3.51 -17.64 -10.99
N LEU A 208 2.26 -17.73 -10.54
CA LEU A 208 1.49 -18.98 -10.59
C LEU A 208 1.22 -19.43 -12.03
N LEU A 209 0.86 -18.52 -12.92
CA LEU A 209 0.65 -18.80 -14.33
C LEU A 209 1.90 -19.40 -14.96
N TYR A 210 3.07 -18.85 -14.67
CA TYR A 210 4.35 -19.37 -15.15
C TYR A 210 4.65 -20.76 -14.57
N ARG A 211 4.45 -20.97 -13.26
CA ARG A 211 4.81 -22.24 -12.59
C ARG A 211 3.81 -23.36 -12.83
N GLN A 212 2.53 -23.08 -12.81
CA GLN A 212 1.45 -24.07 -12.75
C GLN A 212 0.58 -24.08 -14.03
N GLY A 213 0.74 -23.08 -14.91
CA GLY A 213 -0.13 -22.87 -16.06
C GLY A 213 -1.40 -22.10 -15.71
N ILE A 214 -2.41 -22.18 -16.58
CA ILE A 214 -3.65 -21.41 -16.44
C ILE A 214 -4.42 -21.87 -15.21
N ILE A 215 -4.75 -20.92 -14.34
CA ILE A 215 -5.56 -21.13 -13.13
C ILE A 215 -6.81 -20.27 -13.20
N ASP A 216 -7.84 -20.65 -12.43
CA ASP A 216 -9.02 -19.82 -12.23
C ASP A 216 -8.68 -18.60 -11.37
N GLN A 217 -8.69 -17.42 -11.98
CA GLN A 217 -8.36 -16.15 -11.29
C GLN A 217 -9.44 -15.70 -10.30
N THR A 218 -10.64 -16.30 -10.32
CA THR A 218 -11.70 -16.01 -9.37
C THR A 218 -11.53 -16.78 -8.06
N ASP A 219 -10.78 -17.89 -8.09
CA ASP A 219 -10.41 -18.65 -6.88
C ASP A 219 -9.11 -18.10 -6.28
N GLN A 220 -9.21 -17.55 -5.07
CA GLN A 220 -8.07 -16.99 -4.35
C GLN A 220 -7.22 -18.04 -3.64
N LYS A 221 -7.69 -19.29 -3.55
CA LYS A 221 -7.00 -20.37 -2.81
C LYS A 221 -5.61 -20.68 -3.35
N PRO A 222 -5.39 -20.85 -4.69
CA PRO A 222 -4.06 -21.14 -5.21
C PRO A 222 -3.05 -20.04 -4.86
N LEU A 223 -3.48 -18.78 -4.92
CA LEU A 223 -2.62 -17.65 -4.58
C LEU A 223 -2.32 -17.60 -3.08
N ASN A 224 -3.32 -17.82 -2.22
CA ASN A 224 -3.12 -17.90 -0.77
C ASN A 224 -2.13 -19.01 -0.40
N GLN A 225 -2.30 -20.19 -1.01
CA GLN A 225 -1.43 -21.35 -0.79
C GLN A 225 0.02 -21.05 -1.19
N ALA A 226 0.24 -20.36 -2.34
CA ALA A 226 1.59 -19.99 -2.76
C ALA A 226 2.27 -19.02 -1.79
N TYR A 227 1.53 -18.08 -1.21
CA TYR A 227 2.06 -17.18 -0.17
C TYR A 227 2.45 -17.92 1.11
N GLU A 228 1.77 -19.00 1.44
CA GLU A 228 2.08 -19.86 2.59
C GLU A 228 3.24 -20.82 2.30
N ASP A 229 3.17 -21.57 1.20
CA ASP A 229 4.15 -22.62 0.85
C ASP A 229 5.52 -22.07 0.49
N LEU A 230 5.56 -20.88 -0.14
CA LEU A 230 6.79 -20.23 -0.60
C LEU A 230 7.17 -19.02 0.27
N GLN A 231 6.79 -19.06 1.54
CA GLN A 231 7.17 -18.03 2.51
C GLN A 231 8.68 -18.03 2.74
N THR A 232 9.31 -19.20 2.78
CA THR A 232 10.75 -19.37 2.90
C THR A 232 11.25 -20.45 1.96
N GLY A 233 12.47 -20.29 1.44
CA GLY A 233 13.10 -21.32 0.62
C GLY A 233 12.58 -21.38 -0.82
N TYR A 234 12.14 -20.26 -1.37
CA TYR A 234 11.77 -20.17 -2.78
C TYR A 234 13.03 -20.13 -3.67
N THR A 235 13.64 -21.29 -3.88
CA THR A 235 14.93 -21.45 -4.58
C THR A 235 14.88 -21.01 -6.04
N ASP A 236 13.72 -21.11 -6.70
CA ASP A 236 13.55 -20.78 -8.11
C ASP A 236 13.17 -19.31 -8.34
N ALA A 237 13.07 -18.47 -7.28
CA ALA A 237 12.55 -17.10 -7.35
C ALA A 237 13.25 -16.24 -8.42
N GLU A 238 14.57 -16.30 -8.50
CA GLU A 238 15.34 -15.51 -9.47
C GLU A 238 15.13 -15.99 -10.91
N ASN A 239 15.04 -17.30 -11.10
CA ASN A 239 14.75 -17.90 -12.42
C ASN A 239 13.33 -17.53 -12.89
N ASP A 240 12.35 -17.64 -12.01
CA ASP A 240 10.95 -17.27 -12.31
C ASP A 240 10.83 -15.77 -12.59
N LYS A 241 11.53 -14.92 -11.82
CA LYS A 241 11.64 -13.48 -12.08
C LYS A 241 12.14 -13.20 -13.49
N GLN A 242 13.24 -13.83 -13.89
CA GLN A 242 13.83 -13.61 -15.20
C GLN A 242 12.84 -13.94 -16.33
N HIS A 243 12.18 -15.10 -16.28
CA HIS A 243 11.21 -15.50 -17.31
C HIS A 243 9.98 -14.56 -17.36
N ILE A 244 9.53 -14.07 -16.21
CA ILE A 244 8.41 -13.13 -16.16
C ILE A 244 8.85 -11.76 -16.71
N CYS A 245 10.07 -11.31 -16.40
CA CYS A 245 10.62 -10.08 -16.97
C CYS A 245 10.76 -10.19 -18.49
N ASP A 246 11.22 -11.33 -19.01
CA ASP A 246 11.29 -11.58 -20.45
C ASP A 246 9.90 -11.55 -21.09
N ALA A 247 8.90 -12.12 -20.43
CA ALA A 247 7.51 -12.04 -20.89
C ALA A 247 6.96 -10.59 -20.87
N ILE A 248 7.37 -9.77 -19.91
CA ILE A 248 7.03 -8.34 -19.86
C ILE A 248 7.68 -7.59 -21.04
N ILE A 249 8.91 -7.93 -21.39
CA ILE A 249 9.59 -7.35 -22.57
C ILE A 249 8.83 -7.72 -23.85
N GLU A 250 8.40 -8.97 -23.99
CA GLU A 250 7.57 -9.38 -25.12
C GLU A 250 6.21 -8.65 -25.14
N LEU A 251 5.53 -8.56 -23.98
CA LEU A 251 4.29 -7.79 -23.89
C LEU A 251 4.48 -6.35 -24.38
N ARG A 252 5.59 -5.70 -24.03
CA ARG A 252 5.89 -4.31 -24.45
C ARG A 252 5.82 -4.15 -25.96
N LYS A 253 6.33 -5.13 -26.73
CA LYS A 253 6.27 -5.11 -28.20
C LYS A 253 4.83 -5.18 -28.74
N PHE A 254 3.97 -5.97 -28.11
CA PHE A 254 2.57 -6.09 -28.52
C PHE A 254 1.76 -4.82 -28.24
N ILE A 255 2.00 -4.19 -27.10
CA ILE A 255 1.22 -3.02 -26.66
C ILE A 255 1.73 -1.68 -27.22
N GLU A 256 2.65 -1.70 -28.20
CA GLU A 256 2.92 -0.56 -29.06
C GLU A 256 1.72 -0.22 -29.96
N ASP A 257 0.89 -1.22 -30.27
CA ASP A 257 -0.38 -1.04 -30.98
C ASP A 257 -1.46 -0.55 -29.99
N ASP A 258 -2.06 0.62 -30.26
CA ASP A 258 -3.06 1.26 -29.41
C ASP A 258 -4.35 0.40 -29.22
N GLU A 259 -4.72 -0.42 -30.20
CA GLU A 259 -5.89 -1.31 -30.09
C GLU A 259 -5.57 -2.46 -29.12
N ILE A 260 -4.37 -3.01 -29.19
CA ILE A 260 -3.89 -4.06 -28.27
C ILE A 260 -3.74 -3.47 -26.87
N LEU A 261 -3.17 -2.28 -26.73
CA LEU A 261 -3.06 -1.60 -25.46
C LEU A 261 -4.44 -1.39 -24.81
N LYS A 262 -5.45 -0.95 -25.57
CA LYS A 262 -6.82 -0.82 -25.04
C LYS A 262 -7.41 -2.16 -24.62
N PHE A 263 -7.12 -3.22 -25.35
CA PHE A 263 -7.59 -4.56 -25.04
C PHE A 263 -7.02 -5.06 -23.71
N VAL A 264 -5.70 -4.94 -23.49
CA VAL A 264 -5.02 -5.46 -22.29
C VAL A 264 -5.25 -4.62 -21.02
N LYS A 265 -5.90 -3.45 -21.11
CA LYS A 265 -6.30 -2.69 -19.90
C LYS A 265 -7.25 -3.45 -18.98
N ARG A 266 -7.95 -4.45 -19.51
CA ARG A 266 -8.75 -5.37 -18.67
C ARG A 266 -7.85 -6.50 -18.18
N LYS A 267 -7.83 -6.74 -16.88
CA LYS A 267 -6.93 -7.72 -16.23
C LYS A 267 -7.05 -9.13 -16.79
N ALA A 268 -8.28 -9.58 -17.12
CA ALA A 268 -8.50 -10.90 -17.72
C ALA A 268 -7.84 -11.01 -19.11
N GLN A 269 -7.90 -9.97 -19.93
CA GLN A 269 -7.24 -9.95 -21.23
C GLN A 269 -5.71 -9.87 -21.08
N LEU A 270 -5.23 -9.06 -20.15
CA LEU A 270 -3.80 -8.98 -19.84
C LEU A 270 -3.26 -10.36 -19.41
N TYR A 271 -3.98 -11.06 -18.53
CA TYR A 271 -3.65 -12.43 -18.13
C TYR A 271 -3.65 -13.39 -19.32
N THR A 272 -4.64 -13.29 -20.21
CA THR A 272 -4.70 -14.13 -21.43
C THR A 272 -3.48 -13.90 -22.32
N VAL A 273 -3.06 -12.65 -22.51
CA VAL A 273 -1.86 -12.34 -23.32
C VAL A 273 -0.62 -12.95 -22.66
N PHE A 274 -0.44 -12.82 -21.35
CA PHE A 274 0.66 -13.49 -20.66
C PHE A 274 0.61 -15.02 -20.79
N SER A 275 -0.60 -15.61 -20.74
CA SER A 275 -0.75 -17.06 -20.94
C SER A 275 -0.23 -17.51 -22.30
N VAL A 276 -0.49 -16.72 -23.36
CA VAL A 276 0.04 -16.99 -24.70
C VAL A 276 1.54 -16.78 -24.75
N ILE A 277 2.05 -15.70 -24.18
CA ILE A 277 3.51 -15.43 -24.16
C ILE A 277 4.25 -16.57 -23.47
N PHE A 278 3.83 -17.01 -22.29
CA PHE A 278 4.46 -18.12 -21.58
C PHE A 278 4.36 -19.44 -22.32
N TYR A 279 3.23 -19.69 -23.02
CA TYR A 279 3.10 -20.87 -23.86
C TYR A 279 4.15 -20.87 -24.99
N LEU A 280 4.30 -19.76 -25.70
CA LEU A 280 5.25 -19.61 -26.79
C LEU A 280 6.71 -19.66 -26.31
N GLN A 281 7.01 -19.09 -25.16
CA GLN A 281 8.35 -19.20 -24.55
C GLN A 281 8.73 -20.66 -24.23
N ARG A 282 7.75 -21.49 -23.84
CA ARG A 282 7.99 -22.92 -23.56
C ARG A 282 8.21 -23.75 -24.80
N GLU A 283 7.61 -23.37 -25.92
CA GLU A 283 7.73 -24.04 -27.21
C GLU A 283 8.95 -23.54 -28.03
N ASP A 284 9.83 -22.70 -27.44
CA ASP A 284 10.97 -22.05 -28.11
C ASP A 284 10.57 -21.24 -29.37
N GLU A 285 9.32 -20.79 -29.46
CA GLU A 285 8.84 -19.99 -30.58
C GLU A 285 9.02 -18.49 -30.34
N ASN A 286 9.43 -17.74 -31.36
CA ASN A 286 9.55 -16.28 -31.27
C ASN A 286 8.16 -15.66 -31.29
N VAL A 287 7.74 -15.06 -30.17
CA VAL A 287 6.41 -14.47 -29.98
C VAL A 287 6.10 -13.37 -31.00
N THR A 288 7.14 -12.67 -31.50
CA THR A 288 6.97 -11.58 -32.48
C THR A 288 6.56 -12.09 -33.88
N ASP A 289 6.78 -13.38 -34.20
CA ASP A 289 6.41 -13.98 -35.48
C ASP A 289 4.94 -14.41 -35.55
N VAL A 290 4.24 -14.36 -34.42
CA VAL A 290 2.80 -14.66 -34.36
C VAL A 290 2.02 -13.49 -34.97
N HIS A 291 1.81 -13.51 -36.25
CA HIS A 291 0.88 -12.60 -36.92
C HIS A 291 -0.54 -12.89 -36.45
N VAL A 292 -1.06 -12.04 -35.56
CA VAL A 292 -2.48 -12.02 -35.22
C VAL A 292 -3.25 -11.66 -36.50
N LYS A 293 -3.73 -12.68 -37.21
CA LYS A 293 -4.63 -12.46 -38.35
C LYS A 293 -5.86 -11.71 -37.81
N LYS A 294 -5.96 -10.41 -38.12
CA LYS A 294 -7.18 -9.66 -37.89
C LYS A 294 -8.32 -10.41 -38.61
N LYS A 295 -9.25 -11.02 -37.88
CA LYS A 295 -10.51 -11.41 -38.45
C LYS A 295 -11.24 -10.13 -38.84
N LYS A 296 -11.43 -9.94 -40.13
CA LYS A 296 -12.34 -8.93 -40.71
C LYS A 296 -13.76 -9.20 -40.27
#